data_04a32e0ef74dbbc9aa327b0e94e58d66
#
_entry.id   04a32e0ef74dbbc9aa327b0e94e58d66
#
_cell.length_a   1.000
_cell.length_b   1.000
_cell.length_c   1.000
_cell.angle_alpha   90.00
_cell.angle_beta   90.00
_cell.angle_gamma   90.00
#
_symmetry.space_group_name_H-M   'P 1'
#
loop_
_entity.id
_entity.type
_entity.pdbx_description
1 polymer ?
#
loop_
_entity_poly.entity_id
_entity_poly.type
_entity_poly.pdbx_seq_one_letter_code
_entity_poly.pdbx_strand_id
1 'polypeptide(L)'
;MTAGAGREDGLSENQKRLAIDVHSEQAELFARRYQEIGEDPYRNSFVYSRKRLNEWLDRFMPADGKGVKLLDVGCGTGYHLRRYRERGFQISGVDGSADMLAQASAANPGIEFEQADVDKLPYADASFDLVLCVEVYRYLPDIGPCTLEIARVLKPGGVALVTAAPPLQASLYPLVNRLTTAIPLGNLTRLRQFFQSEGRLLASFAAAGFKQTEVHGVYGGPWIWLERFAAFVMPALLRAWEPIDAATADAPVLRHLSNMFLVRAQK
;
A
#
# COMPACT_ATOMS: atom_id res chain seq x y z
N MET A 1 -6.89 -19.22 -29.74
CA MET A 1 -6.12 -18.62 -28.62
C MET A 1 -6.97 -17.78 -27.67
N THR A 2 -8.29 -17.93 -27.60
CA THR A 2 -9.21 -17.06 -26.82
C THR A 2 -9.73 -17.69 -25.51
N ALA A 3 -9.47 -18.96 -25.25
CA ALA A 3 -9.98 -19.63 -24.04
C ALA A 3 -9.10 -19.43 -22.78
N GLY A 4 -7.87 -18.97 -22.92
CA GLY A 4 -6.95 -18.70 -21.81
C GLY A 4 -7.20 -17.35 -21.12
N ALA A 5 -7.42 -16.29 -21.90
CA ALA A 5 -7.60 -14.93 -21.40
C ALA A 5 -8.84 -14.79 -20.48
N GLY A 6 -9.98 -15.32 -20.89
CA GLY A 6 -11.21 -15.22 -20.08
C GLY A 6 -11.18 -16.02 -18.76
N ARG A 7 -10.26 -16.99 -18.62
CA ARG A 7 -10.07 -17.76 -17.38
C ARG A 7 -9.13 -17.05 -16.40
N GLU A 8 -8.16 -16.30 -16.91
CA GLU A 8 -7.25 -15.48 -16.11
C GLU A 8 -7.97 -14.22 -15.60
N ASP A 9 -8.80 -13.58 -16.42
CA ASP A 9 -9.62 -12.43 -16.03
C ASP A 9 -10.59 -12.78 -14.91
N GLY A 10 -11.27 -13.91 -14.99
CA GLY A 10 -12.18 -14.39 -13.94
C GLY A 10 -11.48 -14.72 -12.62
N LEU A 11 -10.25 -15.22 -12.65
CA LEU A 11 -9.45 -15.46 -11.45
C LEU A 11 -8.98 -14.16 -10.82
N SER A 12 -8.62 -13.17 -11.61
CA SER A 12 -8.21 -11.84 -11.15
C SER A 12 -9.35 -11.15 -10.41
N GLU A 13 -10.54 -11.13 -11.01
CA GLU A 13 -11.74 -10.52 -10.45
C GLU A 13 -12.16 -11.18 -9.13
N ASN A 14 -12.13 -12.51 -9.07
CA ASN A 14 -12.45 -13.25 -7.84
C ASN A 14 -11.46 -12.95 -6.70
N GLN A 15 -10.18 -12.77 -7.00
CA GLN A 15 -9.18 -12.43 -5.98
C GLN A 15 -9.35 -11.00 -5.46
N LYS A 16 -9.66 -10.04 -6.32
CA LYS A 16 -9.97 -8.66 -5.89
C LYS A 16 -11.21 -8.62 -5.01
N ARG A 17 -12.29 -9.30 -5.42
CA ARG A 17 -13.53 -9.39 -4.64
C ARG A 17 -13.27 -10.01 -3.26
N LEU A 18 -12.55 -11.12 -3.20
CA LEU A 18 -12.19 -11.75 -1.92
C LEU A 18 -11.39 -10.80 -1.02
N ALA A 19 -10.49 -10.01 -1.60
CA ALA A 19 -9.74 -9.01 -0.83
C ALA A 19 -10.68 -7.93 -0.25
N ILE A 20 -11.61 -7.42 -1.05
CA ILE A 20 -12.63 -6.45 -0.60
C ILE A 20 -13.47 -7.05 0.53
N ASP A 21 -14.00 -8.27 0.36
CA ASP A 21 -14.87 -8.93 1.35
C ASP A 21 -14.15 -9.12 2.69
N VAL A 22 -12.90 -9.63 2.66
CA VAL A 22 -12.10 -9.84 3.89
C VAL A 22 -11.77 -8.52 4.59
N HIS A 23 -11.49 -7.45 3.83
CA HIS A 23 -11.25 -6.14 4.41
C HIS A 23 -12.53 -5.51 4.97
N SER A 24 -13.68 -5.71 4.30
CA SER A 24 -15.00 -5.31 4.81
C SER A 24 -15.29 -5.96 6.17
N GLU A 25 -15.12 -7.28 6.29
CA GLU A 25 -15.28 -8.02 7.55
C GLU A 25 -14.37 -7.49 8.68
N GLN A 26 -13.24 -6.88 8.34
CA GLN A 26 -12.22 -6.42 9.30
C GLN A 26 -12.14 -4.89 9.45
N ALA A 27 -13.08 -4.13 8.86
CA ALA A 27 -13.00 -2.67 8.81
C ALA A 27 -12.85 -2.03 10.20
N GLU A 28 -13.66 -2.47 11.18
CA GLU A 28 -13.56 -1.99 12.56
C GLU A 28 -12.21 -2.33 13.22
N LEU A 29 -11.69 -3.53 12.96
CA LEU A 29 -10.39 -3.95 13.49
C LEU A 29 -9.26 -3.08 12.94
N PHE A 30 -9.29 -2.77 11.64
CA PHE A 30 -8.33 -1.86 11.01
C PHE A 30 -8.46 -0.45 11.57
N ALA A 31 -9.68 0.08 11.71
CA ALA A 31 -9.90 1.40 12.29
C ALA A 31 -9.30 1.51 13.70
N ARG A 32 -9.52 0.53 14.58
CA ARG A 32 -8.91 0.49 15.92
C ARG A 32 -7.39 0.42 15.86
N ARG A 33 -6.81 -0.46 15.03
CA ARG A 33 -5.35 -0.58 14.87
C ARG A 33 -4.69 0.72 14.45
N TYR A 34 -5.33 1.48 13.58
CA TYR A 34 -4.81 2.77 13.13
C TYR A 34 -4.95 3.88 14.18
N GLN A 35 -5.96 3.83 15.05
CA GLN A 35 -6.08 4.75 16.19
C GLN A 35 -4.96 4.56 17.21
N GLU A 36 -4.52 3.31 17.40
CA GLU A 36 -3.44 2.96 18.34
C GLU A 36 -2.02 3.35 17.88
N ILE A 37 -1.83 3.78 16.63
CA ILE A 37 -0.49 4.10 16.08
C ILE A 37 0.14 5.33 16.76
N GLY A 38 -0.64 6.19 17.40
CA GLY A 38 -0.16 7.48 17.93
C GLY A 38 0.69 7.42 19.20
N GLU A 39 0.71 6.31 19.95
CA GLU A 39 1.29 6.27 21.30
C GLU A 39 2.77 5.90 21.33
N ASP A 40 3.17 4.82 20.68
CA ASP A 40 4.58 4.39 20.58
C ASP A 40 4.86 3.82 19.18
N PRO A 41 5.66 4.50 18.35
CA PRO A 41 5.97 4.06 17.00
C PRO A 41 6.79 2.75 16.92
N TYR A 42 7.27 2.24 18.05
CA TYR A 42 8.01 0.99 18.16
C TYR A 42 7.23 -0.11 18.86
N ARG A 43 5.97 0.11 19.22
CA ARG A 43 5.13 -0.83 19.95
C ARG A 43 5.11 -2.24 19.33
N ASN A 44 5.08 -2.32 18.01
CA ASN A 44 5.09 -3.56 17.26
C ASN A 44 5.55 -3.35 15.81
N SER A 45 5.73 -4.43 15.07
CA SER A 45 6.21 -4.37 13.68
C SER A 45 5.24 -3.65 12.73
N PHE A 46 3.94 -3.73 12.96
CA PHE A 46 2.94 -3.02 12.15
C PHE A 46 3.06 -1.51 12.33
N VAL A 47 3.12 -1.02 13.58
CA VAL A 47 3.25 0.41 13.87
C VAL A 47 4.59 0.94 13.36
N TYR A 48 5.68 0.19 13.55
CA TYR A 48 6.99 0.55 13.03
C TYR A 48 6.99 0.66 11.49
N SER A 49 6.35 -0.28 10.80
CA SER A 49 6.24 -0.21 9.33
C SER A 49 5.51 1.05 8.86
N ARG A 50 4.47 1.49 9.59
CA ARG A 50 3.74 2.75 9.29
C ARG A 50 4.60 3.98 9.56
N LYS A 51 5.38 3.99 10.65
CA LYS A 51 6.36 5.05 10.93
C LYS A 51 7.32 5.19 9.75
N ARG A 52 7.98 4.10 9.34
CA ARG A 52 8.96 4.12 8.24
C ARG A 52 8.33 4.54 6.91
N LEU A 53 7.13 4.04 6.59
CA LEU A 53 6.42 4.45 5.40
C LEU A 53 6.07 5.94 5.43
N ASN A 54 5.57 6.44 6.55
CA ASN A 54 5.22 7.85 6.69
C ASN A 54 6.44 8.78 6.49
N GLU A 55 7.61 8.39 7.00
CA GLU A 55 8.86 9.13 6.79
C GLU A 55 9.25 9.19 5.31
N TRP A 56 9.07 8.09 4.58
CA TRP A 56 9.29 8.05 3.13
C TRP A 56 8.28 8.89 2.36
N LEU A 57 7.00 8.78 2.69
CA LEU A 57 5.95 9.59 2.05
C LEU A 57 6.22 11.08 2.26
N ASP A 58 6.62 11.50 3.46
CA ASP A 58 6.91 12.91 3.76
C ASP A 58 8.09 13.49 2.99
N ARG A 59 9.06 12.66 2.55
CA ARG A 59 10.15 13.12 1.68
C ARG A 59 9.67 13.55 0.29
N PHE A 60 8.57 12.96 -0.18
CA PHE A 60 8.04 13.19 -1.52
C PHE A 60 6.78 14.06 -1.55
N MET A 61 6.16 14.28 -0.41
CA MET A 61 4.99 15.12 -0.27
C MET A 61 5.38 16.58 -0.05
N PRO A 62 4.71 17.55 -0.71
CA PRO A 62 4.88 18.98 -0.37
C PRO A 62 4.62 19.25 1.11
N ALA A 63 5.41 20.12 1.70
CA ALA A 63 5.21 20.54 3.11
C ALA A 63 3.88 21.30 3.28
N ASP A 64 3.53 22.16 2.30
CA ASP A 64 2.25 22.86 2.19
C ASP A 64 1.43 22.21 1.07
N GLY A 65 0.23 21.75 1.40
CA GLY A 65 -0.70 21.12 0.47
C GLY A 65 -1.71 22.07 -0.16
N LYS A 66 -1.62 23.37 0.11
CA LYS A 66 -2.59 24.36 -0.39
C LYS A 66 -2.65 24.37 -1.91
N GLY A 67 -3.84 24.08 -2.45
CA GLY A 67 -4.08 24.01 -3.90
C GLY A 67 -3.64 22.69 -4.55
N VAL A 68 -3.09 21.75 -3.79
CA VAL A 68 -2.67 20.43 -4.28
C VAL A 68 -3.81 19.43 -4.12
N LYS A 69 -4.22 18.79 -5.21
CA LYS A 69 -5.24 17.74 -5.22
C LYS A 69 -4.59 16.37 -5.04
N LEU A 70 -4.97 15.69 -3.97
CA LEU A 70 -4.48 14.35 -3.58
C LEU A 70 -5.61 13.33 -3.68
N LEU A 71 -5.37 12.22 -4.39
CA LEU A 71 -6.23 11.05 -4.39
C LEU A 71 -5.54 9.92 -3.63
N ASP A 72 -6.27 9.23 -2.74
CA ASP A 72 -5.84 7.97 -2.12
C ASP A 72 -6.64 6.81 -2.73
N VAL A 73 -5.96 5.94 -3.48
CA VAL A 73 -6.53 4.79 -4.17
C VAL A 73 -6.40 3.56 -3.28
N GLY A 74 -7.54 2.95 -2.92
CA GLY A 74 -7.61 1.92 -1.90
C GLY A 74 -7.38 2.52 -0.51
N CYS A 75 -8.10 3.61 -0.20
CA CYS A 75 -7.86 4.42 1.00
C CYS A 75 -8.20 3.70 2.33
N GLY A 76 -8.90 2.56 2.27
CA GLY A 76 -9.34 1.80 3.46
C GLY A 76 -10.08 2.70 4.45
N THR A 77 -9.63 2.71 5.70
CA THR A 77 -10.21 3.54 6.78
C THR A 77 -9.73 5.01 6.77
N GLY A 78 -9.04 5.45 5.73
CA GLY A 78 -8.61 6.84 5.56
C GLY A 78 -7.43 7.26 6.45
N TYR A 79 -6.64 6.32 6.98
CA TYR A 79 -5.54 6.60 7.90
C TYR A 79 -4.52 7.61 7.36
N HIS A 80 -4.09 7.47 6.11
CA HIS A 80 -3.08 8.37 5.52
C HIS A 80 -3.63 9.77 5.26
N LEU A 81 -4.94 9.91 5.03
CA LEU A 81 -5.57 11.17 4.62
C LEU A 81 -5.57 12.22 5.73
N ARG A 82 -5.75 11.80 7.00
CA ARG A 82 -5.83 12.71 8.14
C ARG A 82 -4.63 13.65 8.22
N ARG A 83 -3.41 13.12 8.08
CA ARG A 83 -2.18 13.92 8.19
C ARG A 83 -2.00 14.92 7.04
N TYR A 84 -2.53 14.62 5.84
CA TYR A 84 -2.43 15.51 4.69
C TYR A 84 -3.53 16.57 4.71
N ARG A 85 -4.70 16.27 5.27
CA ARG A 85 -5.75 17.27 5.49
C ARG A 85 -5.25 18.43 6.37
N GLU A 86 -4.54 18.12 7.43
CA GLU A 86 -3.96 19.12 8.33
C GLU A 86 -2.91 19.99 7.63
N ARG A 87 -2.33 19.52 6.53
CA ARG A 87 -1.38 20.27 5.70
C ARG A 87 -2.04 21.04 4.54
N GLY A 88 -3.37 21.06 4.47
CA GLY A 88 -4.14 21.86 3.51
C GLY A 88 -4.37 21.24 2.14
N PHE A 89 -4.10 19.94 1.94
CA PHE A 89 -4.39 19.25 0.68
C PHE A 89 -5.90 19.16 0.42
N GLN A 90 -6.30 19.27 -0.86
CA GLN A 90 -7.63 18.91 -1.32
C GLN A 90 -7.65 17.39 -1.57
N ILE A 91 -8.36 16.65 -0.72
CA ILE A 91 -8.24 15.20 -0.65
C ILE A 91 -9.53 14.54 -1.12
N SER A 92 -9.37 13.49 -1.95
CA SER A 92 -10.40 12.50 -2.27
C SER A 92 -9.88 11.10 -1.95
N GLY A 93 -10.76 10.19 -1.56
CA GLY A 93 -10.43 8.78 -1.30
C GLY A 93 -11.33 7.84 -2.08
N VAL A 94 -10.78 6.72 -2.53
CA VAL A 94 -11.54 5.66 -3.21
C VAL A 94 -11.18 4.30 -2.65
N ASP A 95 -12.19 3.45 -2.42
CA ASP A 95 -12.00 2.06 -1.98
C ASP A 95 -13.14 1.18 -2.54
N GLY A 96 -12.88 -0.11 -2.70
CA GLY A 96 -13.89 -1.08 -3.12
C GLY A 96 -14.88 -1.47 -2.01
N SER A 97 -14.50 -1.29 -0.73
CA SER A 97 -15.27 -1.68 0.44
C SER A 97 -16.11 -0.53 0.99
N ALA A 98 -17.42 -0.67 0.97
CA ALA A 98 -18.33 0.29 1.60
C ALA A 98 -18.11 0.40 3.12
N ASP A 99 -17.77 -0.72 3.80
CA ASP A 99 -17.53 -0.74 5.24
C ASP A 99 -16.26 0.02 5.61
N MET A 100 -15.19 -0.12 4.78
CA MET A 100 -13.97 0.69 4.92
C MET A 100 -14.27 2.17 4.75
N LEU A 101 -15.04 2.55 3.72
CA LEU A 101 -15.42 3.93 3.46
C LEU A 101 -16.31 4.53 4.57
N ALA A 102 -17.16 3.73 5.19
CA ALA A 102 -17.94 4.17 6.35
C ALA A 102 -17.02 4.56 7.52
N GLN A 103 -15.99 3.75 7.81
CA GLN A 103 -14.96 4.07 8.81
C GLN A 103 -14.13 5.31 8.40
N ALA A 104 -13.75 5.40 7.13
CA ALA A 104 -12.99 6.53 6.61
C ALA A 104 -13.76 7.85 6.76
N SER A 105 -15.03 7.87 6.39
CA SER A 105 -15.90 9.04 6.49
C SER A 105 -16.12 9.48 7.93
N ALA A 106 -16.32 8.52 8.85
CA ALA A 106 -16.45 8.82 10.28
C ALA A 106 -15.17 9.41 10.87
N ALA A 107 -14.00 8.92 10.45
CA ALA A 107 -12.69 9.37 10.94
C ALA A 107 -12.22 10.68 10.30
N ASN A 108 -12.70 11.02 9.10
CA ASN A 108 -12.21 12.15 8.29
C ASN A 108 -13.36 13.02 7.76
N PRO A 109 -14.10 13.74 8.62
CA PRO A 109 -15.21 14.57 8.18
C PRO A 109 -14.74 15.64 7.20
N GLY A 110 -15.49 15.82 6.11
CA GLY A 110 -15.22 16.79 5.04
C GLY A 110 -14.27 16.30 3.94
N ILE A 111 -13.84 15.04 3.96
CA ILE A 111 -13.19 14.39 2.81
C ILE A 111 -14.28 13.67 1.98
N GLU A 112 -14.17 13.77 0.66
CA GLU A 112 -15.02 13.04 -0.27
C GLU A 112 -14.50 11.63 -0.51
N PHE A 113 -15.39 10.64 -0.36
CA PHE A 113 -15.08 9.23 -0.56
C PHE A 113 -16.02 8.63 -1.60
N GLU A 114 -15.46 7.84 -2.50
CA GLU A 114 -16.18 7.16 -3.58
C GLU A 114 -15.94 5.65 -3.51
N GLN A 115 -16.99 4.86 -3.69
CA GLN A 115 -16.84 3.41 -3.83
C GLN A 115 -16.60 3.04 -5.30
N ALA A 116 -15.41 2.51 -5.61
CA ALA A 116 -15.07 2.07 -6.96
C ALA A 116 -13.97 1.01 -6.98
N ASP A 117 -13.86 0.31 -8.12
CA ASP A 117 -12.72 -0.56 -8.42
C ASP A 117 -11.49 0.29 -8.74
N VAL A 118 -10.33 -0.12 -8.22
CA VAL A 118 -9.04 0.56 -8.48
C VAL A 118 -8.60 0.49 -9.95
N ASP A 119 -9.17 -0.43 -10.72
CA ASP A 119 -8.96 -0.57 -12.16
C ASP A 119 -9.91 0.32 -13.00
N LYS A 120 -10.83 1.04 -12.34
CA LYS A 120 -11.79 1.96 -12.98
C LYS A 120 -12.17 3.10 -12.04
N LEU A 121 -11.29 4.09 -11.97
CA LEU A 121 -11.48 5.23 -11.06
C LEU A 121 -12.57 6.20 -11.56
N PRO A 122 -13.49 6.68 -10.70
CA PRO A 122 -14.63 7.52 -11.08
C PRO A 122 -14.25 9.00 -11.26
N TYR A 123 -13.03 9.28 -11.71
CA TYR A 123 -12.50 10.62 -11.88
C TYR A 123 -12.10 10.88 -13.33
N ALA A 124 -12.19 12.14 -13.76
CA ALA A 124 -11.75 12.58 -15.07
C ALA A 124 -10.21 12.49 -15.21
N ASP A 125 -9.73 12.44 -16.46
CA ASP A 125 -8.31 12.50 -16.78
C ASP A 125 -7.66 13.77 -16.20
N ALA A 126 -6.41 13.66 -15.80
CA ALA A 126 -5.61 14.80 -15.33
C ALA A 126 -6.28 15.61 -14.19
N SER A 127 -6.94 14.95 -13.24
CA SER A 127 -7.66 15.59 -12.13
C SER A 127 -6.80 15.86 -10.91
N PHE A 128 -5.75 15.06 -10.68
CA PHE A 128 -4.95 15.08 -9.44
C PHE A 128 -3.50 15.43 -9.67
N ASP A 129 -2.92 16.12 -8.70
CA ASP A 129 -1.49 16.46 -8.68
C ASP A 129 -0.68 15.31 -8.06
N LEU A 130 -1.28 14.61 -7.07
CA LEU A 130 -0.68 13.49 -6.37
C LEU A 130 -1.67 12.33 -6.24
N VAL A 131 -1.15 11.11 -6.34
CA VAL A 131 -1.88 9.87 -6.05
C VAL A 131 -1.10 9.05 -5.03
N LEU A 132 -1.76 8.67 -3.95
CA LEU A 132 -1.34 7.60 -3.04
C LEU A 132 -2.02 6.30 -3.45
N CYS A 133 -1.29 5.18 -3.31
CA CYS A 133 -1.86 3.83 -3.43
C CYS A 133 -1.09 2.90 -2.47
N VAL A 134 -1.55 2.82 -1.22
CA VAL A 134 -0.83 2.15 -0.14
C VAL A 134 -1.44 0.79 0.18
N GLU A 135 -0.62 -0.27 0.13
CA GLU A 135 -1.00 -1.65 0.46
C GLU A 135 -2.05 -2.29 -0.47
N VAL A 136 -2.27 -1.73 -1.66
CA VAL A 136 -3.23 -2.24 -2.66
C VAL A 136 -2.60 -3.28 -3.60
N TYR A 137 -1.42 -2.99 -4.16
CA TYR A 137 -0.78 -3.84 -5.18
C TYR A 137 -0.53 -5.28 -4.74
N ARG A 138 -0.42 -5.51 -3.43
CA ARG A 138 -0.29 -6.87 -2.89
C ARG A 138 -1.54 -7.74 -3.05
N TYR A 139 -2.68 -7.16 -3.39
CA TYR A 139 -3.95 -7.86 -3.61
C TYR A 139 -4.33 -7.95 -5.09
N LEU A 140 -3.56 -7.33 -5.97
CA LEU A 140 -3.79 -7.32 -7.41
C LEU A 140 -2.95 -8.41 -8.10
N PRO A 141 -3.56 -9.40 -8.75
CA PRO A 141 -2.86 -10.39 -9.58
C PRO A 141 -2.13 -9.74 -10.75
N ASP A 142 -2.78 -8.74 -11.35
CA ASP A 142 -2.23 -7.84 -12.34
C ASP A 142 -2.33 -6.39 -11.86
N ILE A 143 -1.19 -5.70 -11.84
CA ILE A 143 -1.09 -4.30 -11.42
C ILE A 143 -1.27 -3.32 -12.60
N GLY A 144 -1.24 -3.82 -13.84
CA GLY A 144 -1.29 -3.00 -15.05
C GLY A 144 -2.52 -2.09 -15.13
N PRO A 145 -3.75 -2.62 -15.02
CA PRO A 145 -4.97 -1.82 -15.08
C PRO A 145 -5.01 -0.70 -14.04
N CYS A 146 -4.70 -1.01 -12.78
CA CYS A 146 -4.64 -0.01 -11.72
C CYS A 146 -3.56 1.05 -11.99
N THR A 147 -2.37 0.64 -12.48
CA THR A 147 -1.29 1.58 -12.83
C THR A 147 -1.70 2.52 -13.97
N LEU A 148 -2.43 2.02 -14.96
CA LEU A 148 -2.97 2.82 -16.07
C LEU A 148 -4.00 3.85 -15.57
N GLU A 149 -4.89 3.47 -14.68
CA GLU A 149 -5.88 4.38 -14.09
C GLU A 149 -5.22 5.47 -13.24
N ILE A 150 -4.21 5.11 -12.42
CA ILE A 150 -3.40 6.08 -11.67
C ILE A 150 -2.74 7.08 -12.64
N ALA A 151 -2.15 6.59 -13.74
CA ALA A 151 -1.57 7.46 -14.76
C ALA A 151 -2.63 8.35 -15.43
N ARG A 152 -3.82 7.82 -15.74
CA ARG A 152 -4.91 8.56 -16.38
C ARG A 152 -5.36 9.75 -15.54
N VAL A 153 -5.62 9.52 -14.25
CA VAL A 153 -6.15 10.55 -13.35
C VAL A 153 -5.10 11.58 -12.92
N LEU A 154 -3.81 11.26 -13.03
CA LEU A 154 -2.73 12.21 -12.75
C LEU A 154 -2.60 13.26 -13.84
N LYS A 155 -2.40 14.51 -13.44
CA LYS A 155 -1.99 15.60 -14.32
C LYS A 155 -0.60 15.33 -14.93
N PRO A 156 -0.27 15.94 -16.09
CA PRO A 156 1.11 15.99 -16.57
C PRO A 156 2.04 16.57 -15.48
N GLY A 157 3.14 15.87 -15.18
CA GLY A 157 4.05 16.23 -14.09
C GLY A 157 3.61 15.79 -12.69
N GLY A 158 2.39 15.25 -12.55
CA GLY A 158 1.88 14.70 -11.28
C GLY A 158 2.66 13.47 -10.82
N VAL A 159 2.58 13.16 -9.53
CA VAL A 159 3.37 12.10 -8.89
C VAL A 159 2.46 11.04 -8.28
N ALA A 160 2.79 9.77 -8.53
CA ALA A 160 2.24 8.62 -7.83
C ALA A 160 3.22 8.12 -6.75
N LEU A 161 2.70 7.81 -5.58
CA LEU A 161 3.39 7.12 -4.50
C LEU A 161 2.66 5.81 -4.21
N VAL A 162 3.25 4.69 -4.61
CA VAL A 162 2.59 3.38 -4.60
C VAL A 162 3.42 2.39 -3.80
N THR A 163 2.81 1.65 -2.88
CA THR A 163 3.54 0.58 -2.19
C THR A 163 3.31 -0.77 -2.84
N ALA A 164 4.36 -1.60 -2.81
CA ALA A 164 4.31 -2.99 -3.27
C ALA A 164 5.07 -3.91 -2.32
N ALA A 165 4.71 -5.19 -2.32
CA ALA A 165 5.42 -6.20 -1.55
C ALA A 165 6.50 -6.84 -2.43
N PRO A 166 7.79 -6.80 -2.06
CA PRO A 166 8.86 -7.46 -2.81
C PRO A 166 8.79 -8.99 -2.70
N PRO A 167 9.26 -9.74 -3.72
CA PRO A 167 9.22 -11.20 -3.71
C PRO A 167 10.26 -11.84 -2.79
N LEU A 168 11.33 -11.12 -2.49
CA LEU A 168 12.34 -11.48 -1.51
C LEU A 168 12.18 -10.55 -0.31
N GLN A 169 12.08 -11.12 0.87
CA GLN A 169 11.98 -10.38 2.12
C GLN A 169 12.82 -11.07 3.17
N ALA A 170 13.51 -10.32 4.02
CA ALA A 170 14.25 -10.87 5.16
C ALA A 170 13.34 -11.66 6.12
N SER A 171 12.03 -11.38 6.10
CA SER A 171 11.01 -12.11 6.86
C SER A 171 10.64 -13.47 6.30
N LEU A 172 11.08 -13.85 5.09
CA LEU A 172 10.63 -15.05 4.36
C LEU A 172 9.10 -15.13 4.18
N TYR A 173 8.38 -14.05 4.46
CA TYR A 173 6.92 -14.01 4.40
C TYR A 173 6.34 -14.40 3.02
N PRO A 174 6.93 -14.02 1.87
CA PRO A 174 6.45 -14.45 0.56
C PRO A 174 6.40 -15.98 0.39
N LEU A 175 7.42 -16.68 0.89
CA LEU A 175 7.47 -18.14 0.85
C LEU A 175 6.37 -18.74 1.72
N VAL A 176 6.21 -18.23 2.93
CA VAL A 176 5.18 -18.73 3.87
C VAL A 176 3.79 -18.44 3.35
N ASN A 177 3.53 -17.25 2.83
CA ASN A 177 2.23 -16.92 2.24
C ASN A 177 1.90 -17.85 1.05
N ARG A 178 2.87 -18.15 0.21
CA ARG A 178 2.70 -19.10 -0.91
C ARG A 178 2.36 -20.50 -0.42
N LEU A 179 3.05 -21.00 0.60
CA LEU A 179 2.81 -22.33 1.15
C LEU A 179 1.46 -22.44 1.85
N THR A 180 1.12 -21.45 2.69
CA THR A 180 -0.14 -21.47 3.46
C THR A 180 -1.38 -21.22 2.61
N THR A 181 -1.26 -20.53 1.49
CA THR A 181 -2.37 -20.37 0.54
C THR A 181 -2.52 -21.54 -0.43
N ALA A 182 -1.46 -22.34 -0.63
CA ALA A 182 -1.52 -23.56 -1.44
C ALA A 182 -2.13 -24.76 -0.68
N ILE A 183 -2.03 -24.77 0.66
CA ILE A 183 -2.56 -25.83 1.51
C ILE A 183 -3.65 -25.24 2.39
N PRO A 184 -4.92 -25.66 2.24
CA PRO A 184 -6.04 -25.12 3.04
C PRO A 184 -5.93 -25.63 4.50
N LEU A 185 -4.98 -25.08 5.27
CA LEU A 185 -4.80 -25.32 6.70
C LEU A 185 -5.63 -24.33 7.51
N GLY A 186 -6.94 -24.45 7.44
CA GLY A 186 -7.87 -23.61 8.23
C GLY A 186 -7.82 -22.12 7.88
N ASN A 187 -8.18 -21.26 8.84
CA ASN A 187 -8.30 -19.81 8.65
C ASN A 187 -6.97 -19.03 8.64
N LEU A 188 -5.82 -19.67 8.42
CA LEU A 188 -4.50 -19.03 8.63
C LEU A 188 -4.13 -17.99 7.60
N THR A 189 -4.63 -18.08 6.36
CA THR A 189 -4.49 -17.03 5.36
C THR A 189 -5.61 -17.13 4.32
N ARG A 190 -6.68 -16.35 4.50
CA ARG A 190 -7.77 -16.26 3.52
C ARG A 190 -7.35 -15.54 2.23
N LEU A 191 -6.32 -14.65 2.30
CA LEU A 191 -5.90 -13.82 1.19
C LEU A 191 -4.54 -14.24 0.63
N ARG A 192 -4.53 -14.62 -0.63
CA ARG A 192 -3.31 -14.72 -1.41
C ARG A 192 -2.75 -13.33 -1.65
N GLN A 193 -1.46 -13.14 -1.35
CA GLN A 193 -0.76 -11.91 -1.69
C GLN A 193 0.10 -12.08 -2.93
N PHE A 194 0.24 -10.99 -3.70
CA PHE A 194 1.04 -10.92 -4.91
C PHE A 194 2.26 -10.06 -4.66
N PHE A 195 3.41 -10.60 -5.03
CA PHE A 195 4.70 -9.98 -4.79
C PHE A 195 5.25 -9.46 -6.11
N GLN A 196 5.75 -8.22 -6.09
CA GLN A 196 6.20 -7.51 -7.28
C GLN A 196 7.72 -7.32 -7.24
N SER A 197 8.42 -7.79 -8.28
CA SER A 197 9.83 -7.46 -8.44
C SER A 197 10.00 -6.00 -8.88
N GLU A 198 11.14 -5.39 -8.57
CA GLU A 198 11.48 -4.04 -9.03
C GLU A 198 11.35 -3.91 -10.55
N GLY A 199 11.90 -4.88 -11.31
CA GLY A 199 11.81 -4.86 -12.78
C GLY A 199 10.37 -4.89 -13.30
N ARG A 200 9.46 -5.65 -12.65
CA ARG A 200 8.04 -5.66 -13.02
C ARG A 200 7.36 -4.34 -12.71
N LEU A 201 7.67 -3.72 -11.57
CA LEU A 201 7.17 -2.40 -11.23
C LEU A 201 7.61 -1.35 -12.25
N LEU A 202 8.91 -1.27 -12.53
CA LEU A 202 9.46 -0.34 -13.53
C LEU A 202 8.82 -0.52 -14.90
N ALA A 203 8.66 -1.76 -15.36
CA ALA A 203 8.01 -2.07 -16.63
C ALA A 203 6.54 -1.65 -16.66
N SER A 204 5.77 -1.91 -15.60
CA SER A 204 4.36 -1.52 -15.50
C SER A 204 4.17 -0.01 -15.54
N PHE A 205 4.97 0.74 -14.77
CA PHE A 205 4.91 2.20 -14.75
C PHE A 205 5.36 2.82 -16.09
N ALA A 206 6.40 2.28 -16.72
CA ALA A 206 6.83 2.71 -18.05
C ALA A 206 5.73 2.46 -19.11
N ALA A 207 5.08 1.30 -19.07
CA ALA A 207 3.96 0.98 -19.96
C ALA A 207 2.76 1.90 -19.76
N ALA A 208 2.54 2.41 -18.54
CA ALA A 208 1.49 3.38 -18.22
C ALA A 208 1.88 4.84 -18.57
N GLY A 209 3.08 5.08 -19.10
CA GLY A 209 3.52 6.40 -19.58
C GLY A 209 4.19 7.27 -18.53
N PHE A 210 4.62 6.71 -17.40
CA PHE A 210 5.43 7.44 -16.43
C PHE A 210 6.86 7.65 -16.97
N LYS A 211 7.39 8.87 -16.83
CA LYS A 211 8.70 9.26 -17.37
C LYS A 211 9.86 8.95 -16.43
N GLN A 212 9.61 9.07 -15.14
CA GLN A 212 10.57 8.80 -14.09
C GLN A 212 9.94 7.89 -13.06
N THR A 213 10.60 6.77 -12.78
CA THR A 213 10.12 5.81 -11.78
C THR A 213 11.30 5.36 -10.92
N GLU A 214 11.17 5.55 -9.63
CA GLU A 214 12.13 5.16 -8.60
C GLU A 214 11.48 4.15 -7.67
N VAL A 215 12.24 3.13 -7.25
CA VAL A 215 11.79 2.11 -6.30
C VAL A 215 12.68 2.15 -5.07
N HIS A 216 12.10 2.36 -3.90
CA HIS A 216 12.77 2.47 -2.63
C HIS A 216 12.39 1.32 -1.70
N GLY A 217 13.34 0.81 -0.94
CA GLY A 217 13.09 -0.09 0.18
C GLY A 217 12.68 0.70 1.43
N VAL A 218 11.53 0.39 2.01
CA VAL A 218 10.97 1.17 3.11
C VAL A 218 11.49 0.74 4.47
N TYR A 219 11.45 -0.56 4.76
CA TYR A 219 11.93 -1.14 6.02
C TYR A 219 12.26 -2.62 5.85
N GLY A 220 13.16 -3.14 6.66
CA GLY A 220 13.60 -4.53 6.63
C GLY A 220 13.53 -5.23 7.99
N GLY A 221 13.70 -6.54 7.97
CA GLY A 221 13.82 -7.37 9.16
C GLY A 221 12.76 -8.46 9.32
N PRO A 222 13.04 -9.49 10.13
CA PRO A 222 12.18 -10.66 10.31
C PRO A 222 11.10 -10.48 11.40
N TRP A 223 10.56 -9.28 11.56
CA TRP A 223 9.76 -8.85 12.71
C TRP A 223 8.52 -9.67 12.96
N ILE A 224 7.80 -10.11 11.91
CA ILE A 224 6.58 -10.93 12.03
C ILE A 224 6.81 -12.19 12.87
N TRP A 225 7.98 -12.81 12.74
CA TRP A 225 8.31 -14.02 13.49
C TRP A 225 8.75 -13.71 14.91
N LEU A 226 9.62 -12.71 15.08
CA LEU A 226 10.10 -12.30 16.40
C LEU A 226 8.94 -11.81 17.28
N GLU A 227 8.03 -11.05 16.74
CA GLU A 227 6.86 -10.54 17.46
C GLU A 227 5.97 -11.67 17.98
N ARG A 228 5.83 -12.75 17.22
CA ARG A 228 5.03 -13.91 17.64
C ARG A 228 5.55 -14.59 18.90
N PHE A 229 6.87 -14.57 19.12
CA PHE A 229 7.52 -15.25 20.24
C PHE A 229 8.02 -14.33 21.34
N ALA A 230 8.27 -13.07 21.04
CA ALA A 230 8.95 -12.13 21.91
C ALA A 230 8.37 -10.70 21.81
N ALA A 231 7.04 -10.58 21.79
CA ALA A 231 6.35 -9.28 21.62
C ALA A 231 6.79 -8.22 22.66
N PHE A 232 7.11 -8.64 23.89
CA PHE A 232 7.51 -7.76 24.98
C PHE A 232 8.85 -7.04 24.76
N VAL A 233 9.76 -7.61 23.96
CA VAL A 233 11.05 -6.97 23.64
C VAL A 233 11.02 -6.16 22.34
N MET A 234 9.95 -6.24 21.56
CA MET A 234 9.84 -5.57 20.26
C MET A 234 10.13 -4.07 20.32
N PRO A 235 9.62 -3.29 21.30
CA PRO A 235 9.90 -1.85 21.34
C PRO A 235 11.40 -1.54 21.46
N ALA A 236 12.13 -2.30 22.27
CA ALA A 236 13.58 -2.11 22.45
C ALA A 236 14.36 -2.54 21.18
N LEU A 237 13.97 -3.69 20.60
CA LEU A 237 14.60 -4.19 19.38
C LEU A 237 14.39 -3.25 18.20
N LEU A 238 13.19 -2.75 17.98
CA LEU A 238 12.89 -1.85 16.87
C LEU A 238 13.59 -0.50 17.01
N ARG A 239 13.71 0.05 18.23
CA ARG A 239 14.50 1.27 18.48
C ARG A 239 15.97 1.07 18.18
N ALA A 240 16.53 -0.08 18.59
CA ALA A 240 17.93 -0.40 18.31
C ALA A 240 18.20 -0.70 16.83
N TRP A 241 17.21 -1.26 16.14
CA TRP A 241 17.28 -1.57 14.71
C TRP A 241 17.12 -0.36 13.79
N GLU A 242 16.38 0.64 14.17
CA GLU A 242 16.03 1.77 13.29
C GLU A 242 17.23 2.43 12.62
N PRO A 243 18.37 2.73 13.27
CA PRO A 243 19.53 3.31 12.60
C PRO A 243 20.09 2.39 11.50
N ILE A 244 20.08 1.08 11.74
CA ILE A 244 20.52 0.08 10.75
C ILE A 244 19.53 0.03 9.59
N ASP A 245 18.24 -0.03 9.88
CA ASP A 245 17.17 -0.04 8.89
C ASP A 245 17.20 1.24 8.03
N ALA A 246 17.37 2.39 8.65
CA ALA A 246 17.48 3.68 7.95
C ALA A 246 18.67 3.73 6.97
N ALA A 247 19.76 3.06 7.31
CA ALA A 247 20.96 3.01 6.46
C ALA A 247 20.89 1.93 5.36
N THR A 248 20.13 0.86 5.59
CA THR A 248 20.21 -0.37 4.77
C THR A 248 18.97 -0.66 3.95
N ALA A 249 17.78 -0.27 4.40
CA ALA A 249 16.52 -0.66 3.76
C ALA A 249 16.43 -0.23 2.28
N ASP A 250 17.05 0.90 1.91
CA ASP A 250 17.08 1.42 0.54
C ASP A 250 18.45 1.26 -0.15
N ALA A 251 19.42 0.63 0.49
CA ALA A 251 20.71 0.37 -0.17
C ALA A 251 20.53 -0.54 -1.40
N PRO A 252 21.22 -0.31 -2.54
CA PRO A 252 20.91 -0.88 -3.85
C PRO A 252 20.70 -2.40 -3.89
N VAL A 253 21.47 -3.16 -3.09
CA VAL A 253 21.33 -4.63 -3.00
C VAL A 253 20.34 -5.02 -1.90
N LEU A 254 20.40 -4.35 -0.74
CA LEU A 254 19.64 -4.72 0.45
C LEU A 254 18.16 -4.35 0.35
N ARG A 255 17.79 -3.33 -0.45
CA ARG A 255 16.38 -2.96 -0.66
C ARG A 255 15.53 -4.11 -1.17
N HIS A 256 16.10 -5.07 -1.91
CA HIS A 256 15.38 -6.27 -2.35
C HIS A 256 14.98 -7.21 -1.21
N LEU A 257 15.62 -7.08 -0.03
CA LEU A 257 15.27 -7.79 1.19
C LEU A 257 14.33 -6.99 2.11
N SER A 258 13.94 -5.78 1.71
CA SER A 258 12.96 -4.99 2.46
C SER A 258 11.60 -5.69 2.50
N ASN A 259 10.80 -5.35 3.49
CA ASN A 259 9.45 -5.92 3.62
C ASN A 259 8.41 -5.14 2.79
N MET A 260 8.78 -3.96 2.29
CA MET A 260 7.92 -3.10 1.49
C MET A 260 8.75 -2.27 0.52
N PHE A 261 8.31 -2.18 -0.72
CA PHE A 261 8.75 -1.17 -1.67
C PHE A 261 7.83 0.05 -1.64
N LEU A 262 8.41 1.22 -1.84
CA LEU A 262 7.70 2.44 -2.24
C LEU A 262 8.17 2.83 -3.65
N VAL A 263 7.23 2.91 -4.56
CA VAL A 263 7.43 3.42 -5.91
C VAL A 263 7.06 4.90 -5.92
N ARG A 264 8.00 5.75 -6.34
CA ARG A 264 7.74 7.14 -6.73
C ARG A 264 7.79 7.22 -8.24
N ALA A 265 6.67 7.61 -8.86
CA ALA A 265 6.59 7.71 -10.31
C ALA A 265 6.03 9.07 -10.74
N GLN A 266 6.67 9.72 -11.72
CA GLN A 266 6.24 11.02 -12.25
C GLN A 266 5.77 10.86 -13.69
N LYS A 267 4.54 11.38 -13.98
CA LYS A 267 3.89 11.35 -15.28
C LYS A 267 4.49 12.35 -16.28
#